data_a4641fe97da26084590c1bd8ec2488e4
#
_entry.id   a4641fe97da26084590c1bd8ec2488e4
#
_cell.length_a   1.000
_cell.length_b   1.000
_cell.length_c   1.000
_cell.angle_alpha   90.00
_cell.angle_beta   90.00
_cell.angle_gamma   90.00
#
_symmetry.space_group_name_H-M   'P 1'
#
loop_
_entity.id
_entity.type
_entity.pdbx_description
1 polymer ?
#
loop_
_entity_poly.entity_id
_entity_poly.type
_entity_poly.pdbx_seq_one_letter_code
_entity_poly.pdbx_strand_id
1 'polypeptide(L)'
;MPGKYQKLVSKHVLVIGGSSGIGYGVAEASLESGASVTISSSSPDRVAKAVEKLQKSYPDGKINGFPCDLSKPSLEADVEKLFEQTGKVDHIVFTAGDALALAPLENASLEDMQKAGQVWFFGQLMVAKVGSRYLSEGPQASITLTTGATADKPMKGWSIVTSFAAGLHGMARGLAVDLAPVRVNVVSPGPVKTDLWNGMGEGVKEKMFKEIAGNVLTKHVALPEEVAESYLWLMKDSNVTGTVVRSDSGSLLV
;
A
#
# COMPACT_ATOMS: atom_id res chain seq x y z
N MET A 1 1.30 29.86 9.45
CA MET A 1 0.33 28.98 8.74
C MET A 1 1.11 28.18 7.71
N PRO A 2 0.83 26.89 7.51
CA PRO A 2 1.46 26.11 6.45
C PRO A 2 1.19 26.75 5.08
N GLY A 3 2.15 26.60 4.16
CA GLY A 3 1.98 27.09 2.79
C GLY A 3 0.86 26.34 2.04
N LYS A 4 0.32 26.95 0.98
CA LYS A 4 -0.81 26.45 0.18
C LYS A 4 -0.68 24.99 -0.27
N TYR A 5 0.54 24.52 -0.52
CA TYR A 5 0.84 23.17 -0.99
C TYR A 5 1.35 22.22 0.10
N GLN A 6 1.52 22.70 1.33
CA GLN A 6 1.93 21.91 2.49
C GLN A 6 0.70 21.25 3.14
N LYS A 7 -0.03 20.47 2.35
CA LYS A 7 -1.35 19.94 2.72
C LYS A 7 -1.31 18.80 3.74
N LEU A 8 -0.12 18.19 3.97
CA LEU A 8 0.06 17.13 4.97
C LEU A 8 0.57 17.63 6.32
N VAL A 9 0.91 18.91 6.45
CA VAL A 9 1.32 19.48 7.74
C VAL A 9 0.19 19.31 8.75
N SER A 10 0.53 18.75 9.92
CA SER A 10 -0.38 18.43 11.02
C SER A 10 -1.46 17.39 10.68
N LYS A 11 -1.32 16.66 9.59
CA LYS A 11 -2.16 15.52 9.25
C LYS A 11 -1.65 14.25 9.93
N HIS A 12 -2.53 13.28 10.13
CA HIS A 12 -2.18 11.95 10.62
C HIS A 12 -2.37 10.91 9.52
N VAL A 13 -1.30 10.20 9.19
CA VAL A 13 -1.27 9.16 8.15
C VAL A 13 -1.08 7.78 8.82
N LEU A 14 -2.01 6.86 8.61
CA LEU A 14 -1.84 5.46 8.96
C LEU A 14 -1.35 4.68 7.72
N VAL A 15 -0.18 4.03 7.83
CA VAL A 15 0.40 3.21 6.76
C VAL A 15 0.38 1.74 7.16
N ILE A 16 -0.50 0.96 6.55
CA ILE A 16 -0.60 -0.49 6.74
C ILE A 16 0.34 -1.17 5.75
N GLY A 17 1.33 -1.91 6.25
CA GLY A 17 2.50 -2.37 5.48
C GLY A 17 3.68 -1.39 5.58
N GLY A 18 3.67 -0.47 6.56
CA GLY A 18 4.66 0.60 6.70
C GLY A 18 6.04 0.19 7.22
N SER A 19 6.29 -1.10 7.49
CA SER A 19 7.57 -1.53 8.06
C SER A 19 8.69 -1.74 7.05
N SER A 20 8.40 -1.79 5.74
CA SER A 20 9.38 -1.96 4.66
C SER A 20 8.84 -1.51 3.30
N GLY A 21 9.70 -1.51 2.29
CA GLY A 21 9.33 -1.28 0.89
C GLY A 21 8.56 0.02 0.66
N ILE A 22 7.56 -0.02 -0.21
CA ILE A 22 6.75 1.16 -0.60
C ILE A 22 6.14 1.83 0.63
N GLY A 23 5.57 1.05 1.57
CA GLY A 23 4.93 1.61 2.76
C GLY A 23 5.90 2.36 3.67
N TYR A 24 7.13 1.87 3.81
CA TYR A 24 8.16 2.59 4.54
C TYR A 24 8.52 3.92 3.85
N GLY A 25 8.68 3.91 2.52
CA GLY A 25 8.89 5.14 1.74
C GLY A 25 7.73 6.14 1.89
N VAL A 26 6.47 5.67 1.91
CA VAL A 26 5.30 6.55 2.17
C VAL A 26 5.34 7.13 3.58
N ALA A 27 5.77 6.35 4.59
CA ALA A 27 5.91 6.84 5.96
C ALA A 27 6.97 7.94 6.05
N GLU A 28 8.16 7.75 5.44
CA GLU A 28 9.23 8.75 5.37
C GLU A 28 8.74 10.03 4.69
N ALA A 29 8.20 9.91 3.49
CA ALA A 29 7.73 11.06 2.71
C ALA A 29 6.57 11.83 3.39
N SER A 30 5.73 11.13 4.17
CA SER A 30 4.68 11.76 4.97
C SER A 30 5.27 12.57 6.13
N LEU A 31 6.30 12.05 6.82
CA LEU A 31 7.02 12.76 7.87
C LEU A 31 7.71 14.01 7.33
N GLU A 32 8.40 13.91 6.18
CA GLU A 32 9.03 15.05 5.49
C GLU A 32 8.01 16.11 5.07
N SER A 33 6.79 15.68 4.76
CA SER A 33 5.67 16.59 4.45
C SER A 33 5.00 17.20 5.68
N GLY A 34 5.49 16.92 6.91
CA GLY A 34 5.02 17.48 8.18
C GLY A 34 3.82 16.75 8.80
N ALA A 35 3.53 15.53 8.36
CA ALA A 35 2.50 14.69 8.96
C ALA A 35 3.02 13.96 10.20
N SER A 36 2.12 13.54 11.08
CA SER A 36 2.35 12.47 12.03
C SER A 36 2.03 11.12 11.35
N VAL A 37 2.76 10.07 11.72
CA VAL A 37 2.65 8.77 11.06
C VAL A 37 2.43 7.67 12.09
N THR A 38 1.47 6.79 11.81
CA THR A 38 1.38 5.47 12.45
C THR A 38 1.66 4.41 11.40
N ILE A 39 2.59 3.49 11.68
CA ILE A 39 2.85 2.35 10.80
C ILE A 39 2.29 1.07 11.39
N SER A 40 1.85 0.14 10.55
CA SER A 40 1.42 -1.19 10.95
C SER A 40 2.01 -2.27 10.04
N SER A 41 2.26 -3.44 10.60
CA SER A 41 2.68 -4.64 9.88
C SER A 41 2.39 -5.88 10.75
N SER A 42 2.46 -7.08 10.17
CA SER A 42 2.11 -8.32 10.87
C SER A 42 3.06 -8.69 12.03
N SER A 43 4.32 -8.23 12.01
CA SER A 43 5.34 -8.57 13.00
C SER A 43 5.60 -7.42 13.97
N PRO A 44 5.45 -7.62 15.31
CA PRO A 44 5.81 -6.63 16.31
C PRO A 44 7.27 -6.16 16.19
N ASP A 45 8.20 -7.08 15.96
CA ASP A 45 9.63 -6.79 15.85
C ASP A 45 9.94 -5.92 14.62
N ARG A 46 9.28 -6.19 13.47
CA ARG A 46 9.45 -5.36 12.27
C ARG A 46 8.88 -3.96 12.48
N VAL A 47 7.75 -3.84 13.16
CA VAL A 47 7.17 -2.54 13.50
C VAL A 47 8.11 -1.76 14.40
N ALA A 48 8.60 -2.37 15.50
CA ALA A 48 9.51 -1.72 16.44
C ALA A 48 10.79 -1.21 15.75
N LYS A 49 11.44 -2.06 14.95
CA LYS A 49 12.65 -1.69 14.19
C LYS A 49 12.40 -0.56 13.19
N ALA A 50 11.25 -0.59 12.51
CA ALA A 50 10.91 0.46 11.55
C ALA A 50 10.61 1.80 12.25
N VAL A 51 9.91 1.78 13.38
CA VAL A 51 9.67 2.98 14.20
C VAL A 51 11.00 3.56 14.69
N GLU A 52 11.90 2.72 15.23
CA GLU A 52 13.23 3.15 15.68
C GLU A 52 14.03 3.80 14.55
N LYS A 53 14.04 3.19 13.36
CA LYS A 53 14.73 3.72 12.19
C LYS A 53 14.14 5.07 11.74
N LEU A 54 12.80 5.18 11.67
CA LEU A 54 12.12 6.43 11.36
C LEU A 54 12.42 7.51 12.40
N GLN A 55 12.34 7.18 13.70
CA GLN A 55 12.61 8.12 14.77
C GLN A 55 14.06 8.63 14.77
N LYS A 56 15.01 7.79 14.37
CA LYS A 56 16.41 8.17 14.19
C LYS A 56 16.60 9.17 13.03
N SER A 57 15.90 8.95 11.91
CA SER A 57 15.95 9.81 10.73
C SER A 57 15.16 11.12 10.91
N TYR A 58 14.08 11.06 11.66
CA TYR A 58 13.14 12.17 11.92
C TYR A 58 12.92 12.36 13.42
N PRO A 59 13.92 12.92 14.17
CA PRO A 59 13.87 13.02 15.64
C PRO A 59 12.66 13.79 16.19
N ASP A 60 12.20 14.80 15.47
CA ASP A 60 11.03 15.61 15.83
C ASP A 60 9.71 15.04 15.28
N GLY A 61 9.76 13.94 14.53
CA GLY A 61 8.61 13.30 13.94
C GLY A 61 7.72 12.60 14.97
N LYS A 62 6.41 12.77 14.83
CA LYS A 62 5.43 12.03 15.64
C LYS A 62 5.16 10.69 14.98
N ILE A 63 5.77 9.63 15.51
CA ILE A 63 5.78 8.28 14.91
C ILE A 63 5.26 7.29 15.93
N ASN A 64 4.26 6.50 15.52
CA ASN A 64 3.74 5.36 16.28
C ASN A 64 3.81 4.08 15.43
N GLY A 65 3.72 2.93 16.09
CA GLY A 65 3.65 1.65 15.39
C GLY A 65 2.87 0.62 16.18
N PHE A 66 1.93 -0.06 15.51
CA PHE A 66 1.11 -1.12 16.10
C PHE A 66 1.10 -2.35 15.18
N PRO A 67 1.32 -3.56 15.72
CA PRO A 67 1.24 -4.77 14.92
C PRO A 67 -0.22 -5.10 14.59
N CYS A 68 -0.45 -5.53 13.34
CA CYS A 68 -1.72 -6.07 12.88
C CYS A 68 -1.46 -7.11 11.79
N ASP A 69 -1.82 -8.36 12.06
CA ASP A 69 -1.65 -9.47 11.14
C ASP A 69 -2.95 -9.75 10.39
N LEU A 70 -3.01 -9.27 9.15
CA LEU A 70 -4.19 -9.37 8.28
C LEU A 70 -4.42 -10.79 7.71
N SER A 71 -3.49 -11.73 7.93
CA SER A 71 -3.61 -13.10 7.44
C SER A 71 -4.48 -13.99 8.34
N LYS A 72 -4.83 -13.51 9.53
CA LYS A 72 -5.57 -14.28 10.55
C LYS A 72 -7.07 -14.32 10.30
N PRO A 73 -7.76 -15.39 10.76
CA PRO A 73 -9.22 -15.44 10.76
C PRO A 73 -9.88 -14.31 11.58
N SER A 74 -9.16 -13.74 12.55
CA SER A 74 -9.60 -12.61 13.39
C SER A 74 -9.46 -11.24 12.71
N LEU A 75 -9.28 -11.20 11.38
CA LEU A 75 -9.00 -10.00 10.60
C LEU A 75 -9.79 -8.77 11.03
N GLU A 76 -11.11 -8.86 11.16
CA GLU A 76 -11.96 -7.72 11.53
C GLU A 76 -11.63 -7.19 12.93
N ALA A 77 -11.55 -8.07 13.92
CA ALA A 77 -11.23 -7.71 15.30
C ALA A 77 -9.81 -7.14 15.44
N ASP A 78 -8.84 -7.71 14.70
CA ASP A 78 -7.46 -7.22 14.71
C ASP A 78 -7.34 -5.82 14.05
N VAL A 79 -8.11 -5.57 13.01
CA VAL A 79 -8.19 -4.24 12.35
C VAL A 79 -8.92 -3.24 13.26
N GLU A 80 -10.01 -3.62 13.94
CA GLU A 80 -10.67 -2.76 14.92
C GLU A 80 -9.70 -2.35 16.04
N LYS A 81 -8.98 -3.30 16.61
CA LYS A 81 -7.96 -3.04 17.64
C LYS A 81 -6.86 -2.08 17.13
N LEU A 82 -6.40 -2.24 15.87
CA LEU A 82 -5.43 -1.33 15.28
C LEU A 82 -5.96 0.10 15.25
N PHE A 83 -7.19 0.31 14.82
CA PHE A 83 -7.79 1.65 14.76
C PHE A 83 -8.10 2.24 16.12
N GLU A 84 -8.52 1.43 17.11
CA GLU A 84 -8.70 1.87 18.50
C GLU A 84 -7.37 2.41 19.08
N GLN A 85 -6.25 1.74 18.81
CA GLN A 85 -4.92 2.17 19.25
C GLN A 85 -4.41 3.39 18.49
N THR A 86 -4.72 3.49 17.19
CA THR A 86 -4.27 4.59 16.32
C THR A 86 -5.08 5.87 16.57
N GLY A 87 -6.37 5.74 16.86
CA GLY A 87 -7.29 6.86 16.95
C GLY A 87 -7.66 7.45 15.59
N LYS A 88 -8.09 8.73 15.58
CA LYS A 88 -8.47 9.42 14.33
C LYS A 88 -7.29 9.66 13.42
N VAL A 89 -7.52 9.49 12.11
CA VAL A 89 -6.55 9.70 11.03
C VAL A 89 -7.13 10.54 9.89
N ASP A 90 -6.29 11.22 9.15
CA ASP A 90 -6.69 11.96 7.94
C ASP A 90 -6.54 11.10 6.69
N HIS A 91 -5.53 10.23 6.67
CA HIS A 91 -5.25 9.37 5.53
C HIS A 91 -4.92 7.95 5.96
N ILE A 92 -5.44 6.99 5.20
CA ILE A 92 -5.10 5.57 5.32
C ILE A 92 -4.42 5.16 4.03
N VAL A 93 -3.22 4.59 4.14
CA VAL A 93 -2.47 4.02 3.03
C VAL A 93 -2.29 2.53 3.28
N PHE A 94 -2.70 1.71 2.32
CA PHE A 94 -2.55 0.27 2.39
C PHE A 94 -1.50 -0.20 1.39
N THR A 95 -0.40 -0.73 1.89
CA THR A 95 0.71 -1.30 1.10
C THR A 95 1.11 -2.69 1.60
N ALA A 96 0.35 -3.24 2.57
CA ALA A 96 0.64 -4.58 3.08
C ALA A 96 0.41 -5.65 1.99
N GLY A 97 1.29 -6.61 1.97
CA GLY A 97 1.22 -7.78 1.11
C GLY A 97 2.01 -8.92 1.70
N ASP A 98 1.64 -10.12 1.33
CA ASP A 98 2.35 -11.36 1.61
C ASP A 98 2.94 -11.93 0.32
N ALA A 99 3.48 -13.14 0.38
CA ALA A 99 4.04 -13.80 -0.79
C ALA A 99 2.97 -13.96 -1.90
N LEU A 100 3.38 -13.72 -3.14
CA LEU A 100 2.52 -13.89 -4.30
C LEU A 100 2.15 -15.37 -4.48
N ALA A 101 0.86 -15.67 -4.60
CA ALA A 101 0.35 -17.02 -4.84
C ALA A 101 0.58 -17.42 -6.31
N LEU A 102 1.80 -17.75 -6.65
CA LEU A 102 2.22 -18.17 -7.98
C LEU A 102 2.13 -19.70 -8.10
N ALA A 103 0.96 -20.19 -8.48
CA ALA A 103 0.76 -21.62 -8.75
C ALA A 103 0.07 -21.81 -10.10
N PRO A 104 0.37 -22.89 -10.84
CA PRO A 104 -0.41 -23.28 -12.01
C PRO A 104 -1.88 -23.42 -11.63
N LEU A 105 -2.78 -22.85 -12.44
CA LEU A 105 -4.22 -22.80 -12.14
C LEU A 105 -4.81 -24.20 -11.91
N GLU A 106 -4.35 -25.19 -12.65
CA GLU A 106 -4.78 -26.57 -12.55
C GLU A 106 -4.44 -27.25 -11.20
N ASN A 107 -3.49 -26.69 -10.45
CA ASN A 107 -3.05 -27.22 -9.16
C ASN A 107 -3.58 -26.43 -7.96
N ALA A 108 -4.25 -25.30 -8.20
CA ALA A 108 -4.73 -24.43 -7.14
C ALA A 108 -6.08 -24.90 -6.59
N SER A 109 -6.14 -25.18 -5.31
CA SER A 109 -7.41 -25.45 -4.60
C SER A 109 -8.19 -24.16 -4.33
N LEU A 110 -9.47 -24.28 -3.98
CA LEU A 110 -10.27 -23.13 -3.53
C LEU A 110 -9.67 -22.49 -2.28
N GLU A 111 -9.12 -23.28 -1.39
CA GLU A 111 -8.45 -22.78 -0.17
C GLU A 111 -7.22 -21.93 -0.52
N ASP A 112 -6.38 -22.36 -1.47
CA ASP A 112 -5.25 -21.57 -1.96
C ASP A 112 -5.69 -20.24 -2.56
N MET A 113 -6.78 -20.25 -3.34
CA MET A 113 -7.34 -19.03 -3.93
C MET A 113 -7.86 -18.07 -2.85
N GLN A 114 -8.59 -18.57 -1.85
CA GLN A 114 -9.08 -17.76 -0.73
C GLN A 114 -7.93 -17.17 0.07
N LYS A 115 -6.92 -17.98 0.38
CA LYS A 115 -5.71 -17.55 1.11
C LYS A 115 -4.94 -16.48 0.33
N ALA A 116 -4.82 -16.62 -0.98
CA ALA A 116 -4.17 -15.63 -1.83
C ALA A 116 -4.85 -14.25 -1.78
N GLY A 117 -6.17 -14.21 -1.59
CA GLY A 117 -6.93 -12.97 -1.46
C GLY A 117 -6.95 -12.39 -0.04
N GLN A 118 -6.52 -13.14 0.97
CA GLN A 118 -6.73 -12.78 2.37
C GLN A 118 -6.14 -11.40 2.71
N VAL A 119 -4.87 -11.18 2.47
CA VAL A 119 -4.20 -9.89 2.73
C VAL A 119 -4.42 -8.92 1.58
N TRP A 120 -4.17 -9.38 0.34
CA TRP A 120 -4.16 -8.53 -0.86
C TRP A 120 -5.51 -7.92 -1.22
N PHE A 121 -6.62 -8.58 -0.90
CA PHE A 121 -7.96 -8.15 -1.29
C PHE A 121 -8.88 -7.92 -0.09
N PHE A 122 -9.15 -8.97 0.69
CA PHE A 122 -10.05 -8.85 1.84
C PHE A 122 -9.50 -7.96 2.94
N GLY A 123 -8.16 -7.96 3.15
CA GLY A 123 -7.49 -7.05 4.07
C GLY A 123 -7.74 -5.59 3.73
N GLN A 124 -7.64 -5.21 2.44
CA GLN A 124 -7.88 -3.83 1.99
C GLN A 124 -9.34 -3.43 2.18
N LEU A 125 -10.28 -4.32 1.84
CA LEU A 125 -11.71 -4.05 2.02
C LEU A 125 -12.08 -3.91 3.50
N MET A 126 -11.53 -4.77 4.37
CA MET A 126 -11.77 -4.72 5.81
C MET A 126 -11.19 -3.45 6.44
N VAL A 127 -9.99 -3.05 6.02
CA VAL A 127 -9.38 -1.79 6.47
C VAL A 127 -10.21 -0.58 6.04
N ALA A 128 -10.76 -0.58 4.83
CA ALA A 128 -11.64 0.49 4.38
C ALA A 128 -12.96 0.51 5.18
N LYS A 129 -13.58 -0.66 5.43
CA LYS A 129 -14.79 -0.81 6.25
C LYS A 129 -14.59 -0.27 7.66
N VAL A 130 -13.58 -0.72 8.36
CA VAL A 130 -13.34 -0.32 9.76
C VAL A 130 -12.80 1.10 9.83
N GLY A 131 -11.79 1.41 9.00
CA GLY A 131 -11.08 2.68 9.00
C GLY A 131 -11.94 3.89 8.65
N SER A 132 -13.00 3.70 7.85
CA SER A 132 -13.94 4.79 7.51
C SER A 132 -14.54 5.48 8.74
N ARG A 133 -14.70 4.77 9.86
CA ARG A 133 -15.22 5.30 11.12
C ARG A 133 -14.21 6.17 11.88
N TYR A 134 -12.93 6.06 11.54
CA TYR A 134 -11.82 6.76 12.20
C TYR A 134 -11.22 7.87 11.32
N LEU A 135 -11.67 8.01 10.07
CA LEU A 135 -11.23 9.09 9.20
C LEU A 135 -11.81 10.44 9.61
N SER A 136 -11.03 11.48 9.36
CA SER A 136 -11.53 12.85 9.37
C SER A 136 -12.64 13.02 8.34
N GLU A 137 -13.56 13.94 8.58
CA GLU A 137 -14.67 14.21 7.67
C GLU A 137 -14.23 14.99 6.42
N GLY A 138 -14.92 14.76 5.32
CA GLY A 138 -14.82 15.57 4.11
C GLY A 138 -13.74 15.11 3.11
N PRO A 139 -13.62 15.84 1.98
CA PRO A 139 -12.76 15.43 0.86
C PRO A 139 -11.26 15.57 1.14
N GLN A 140 -10.88 16.12 2.28
CA GLN A 140 -9.47 16.17 2.71
C GLN A 140 -8.98 14.82 3.23
N ALA A 141 -9.90 13.95 3.67
CA ALA A 141 -9.57 12.60 4.08
C ALA A 141 -9.48 11.64 2.87
N SER A 142 -8.63 10.63 2.98
CA SER A 142 -8.50 9.63 1.91
C SER A 142 -8.08 8.25 2.37
N ILE A 143 -8.48 7.26 1.57
CA ILE A 143 -7.94 5.89 1.59
C ILE A 143 -7.21 5.68 0.27
N THR A 144 -5.95 5.24 0.33
CA THR A 144 -5.17 4.86 -0.85
C THR A 144 -4.81 3.39 -0.77
N LEU A 145 -5.40 2.62 -1.67
CA LEU A 145 -5.18 1.18 -1.82
C LEU A 145 -3.95 0.92 -2.71
N THR A 146 -3.46 -0.31 -2.72
CA THR A 146 -2.36 -0.73 -3.60
C THR A 146 -2.76 -1.98 -4.38
N THR A 147 -2.55 -1.94 -5.68
CA THR A 147 -2.65 -3.07 -6.58
C THR A 147 -1.29 -3.34 -7.24
N GLY A 148 -1.24 -3.71 -8.51
CA GLY A 148 -0.01 -3.88 -9.28
C GLY A 148 -0.29 -3.92 -10.78
N ALA A 149 0.72 -3.64 -11.60
CA ALA A 149 0.62 -3.61 -13.05
C ALA A 149 0.08 -4.91 -13.68
N THR A 150 0.17 -6.04 -12.96
CA THR A 150 -0.43 -7.32 -13.38
C THR A 150 -1.96 -7.26 -13.53
N ALA A 151 -2.63 -6.28 -12.91
CA ALA A 151 -4.06 -6.03 -13.10
C ALA A 151 -4.42 -5.68 -14.54
N ASP A 152 -3.52 -4.98 -15.24
CA ASP A 152 -3.69 -4.52 -16.62
C ASP A 152 -2.89 -5.38 -17.62
N LYS A 153 -1.74 -5.93 -17.21
CA LYS A 153 -0.88 -6.78 -18.05
C LYS A 153 -0.58 -8.11 -17.34
N PRO A 154 -1.48 -9.10 -17.48
CA PRO A 154 -1.33 -10.38 -16.82
C PRO A 154 -0.15 -11.19 -17.37
N MET A 155 0.43 -12.04 -16.52
CA MET A 155 1.50 -12.95 -16.88
C MET A 155 1.00 -14.40 -16.80
N LYS A 156 1.62 -15.32 -17.55
CA LYS A 156 1.31 -16.74 -17.49
C LYS A 156 1.52 -17.27 -16.06
N GLY A 157 0.53 -18.00 -15.54
CA GLY A 157 0.55 -18.54 -14.18
C GLY A 157 0.13 -17.55 -13.08
N TRP A 158 -0.31 -16.32 -13.44
CA TRP A 158 -0.70 -15.28 -12.49
C TRP A 158 -2.21 -15.06 -12.39
N SER A 159 -3.04 -15.97 -12.91
CA SER A 159 -4.50 -15.78 -12.98
C SER A 159 -5.12 -15.41 -11.65
N ILE A 160 -4.73 -16.05 -10.54
CA ILE A 160 -5.26 -15.80 -9.21
C ILE A 160 -4.84 -14.40 -8.74
N VAL A 161 -3.56 -14.08 -8.83
CA VAL A 161 -3.02 -12.75 -8.45
C VAL A 161 -3.66 -11.64 -9.27
N THR A 162 -3.74 -11.84 -10.59
CA THR A 162 -4.35 -10.88 -11.52
C THR A 162 -5.83 -10.63 -11.21
N SER A 163 -6.57 -11.68 -10.85
CA SER A 163 -8.00 -11.56 -10.51
C SER A 163 -8.22 -10.63 -9.33
N PHE A 164 -7.45 -10.80 -8.25
CA PHE A 164 -7.51 -9.91 -7.09
C PHE A 164 -6.98 -8.51 -7.40
N ALA A 165 -5.85 -8.42 -8.12
CA ALA A 165 -5.27 -7.14 -8.49
C ALA A 165 -6.23 -6.30 -9.35
N ALA A 166 -6.89 -6.89 -10.35
CA ALA A 166 -7.89 -6.20 -11.18
C ALA A 166 -9.17 -5.87 -10.38
N GLY A 167 -9.56 -6.74 -9.43
CA GLY A 167 -10.69 -6.51 -8.53
C GLY A 167 -10.53 -5.25 -7.69
N LEU A 168 -9.29 -4.86 -7.34
CA LEU A 168 -9.01 -3.62 -6.60
C LEU A 168 -9.35 -2.35 -7.38
N HIS A 169 -9.34 -2.39 -8.71
CA HIS A 169 -9.83 -1.26 -9.53
C HIS A 169 -11.33 -1.03 -9.33
N GLY A 170 -12.12 -2.11 -9.26
CA GLY A 170 -13.54 -2.06 -8.93
C GLY A 170 -13.78 -1.65 -7.48
N MET A 171 -13.00 -2.20 -6.55
CA MET A 171 -13.09 -1.89 -5.13
C MET A 171 -12.87 -0.38 -4.87
N ALA A 172 -11.83 0.23 -5.45
CA ALA A 172 -11.57 1.65 -5.28
C ALA A 172 -12.73 2.52 -5.76
N ARG A 173 -13.38 2.16 -6.89
CA ARG A 173 -14.54 2.90 -7.41
C ARG A 173 -15.78 2.73 -6.53
N GLY A 174 -16.07 1.49 -6.10
CA GLY A 174 -17.20 1.21 -5.21
C GLY A 174 -17.05 1.95 -3.88
N LEU A 175 -15.89 1.82 -3.24
CA LEU A 175 -15.61 2.51 -1.97
C LEU A 175 -15.62 4.04 -2.11
N ALA A 176 -15.22 4.60 -3.27
CA ALA A 176 -15.30 6.04 -3.52
C ALA A 176 -16.75 6.55 -3.55
N VAL A 177 -17.69 5.70 -4.00
CA VAL A 177 -19.13 6.01 -3.97
C VAL A 177 -19.69 5.83 -2.56
N ASP A 178 -19.39 4.70 -1.92
CA ASP A 178 -19.97 4.32 -0.62
C ASP A 178 -19.50 5.23 0.52
N LEU A 179 -18.24 5.71 0.46
CA LEU A 179 -17.61 6.51 1.51
C LEU A 179 -17.58 8.02 1.22
N ALA A 180 -18.23 8.48 0.14
CA ALA A 180 -18.27 9.90 -0.18
C ALA A 180 -18.74 10.72 1.04
N PRO A 181 -18.09 11.87 1.34
CA PRO A 181 -17.10 12.61 0.57
C PRO A 181 -15.64 12.21 0.82
N VAL A 182 -15.35 11.15 1.59
CA VAL A 182 -14.00 10.60 1.73
C VAL A 182 -13.53 10.04 0.37
N ARG A 183 -12.30 10.35 -0.01
CA ARG A 183 -11.76 9.93 -1.30
C ARG A 183 -11.12 8.55 -1.21
N VAL A 184 -11.35 7.71 -2.20
CA VAL A 184 -10.69 6.40 -2.29
C VAL A 184 -10.05 6.23 -3.66
N ASN A 185 -8.76 5.91 -3.67
CA ASN A 185 -7.99 5.71 -4.89
C ASN A 185 -7.10 4.46 -4.75
N VAL A 186 -6.52 4.01 -5.85
CA VAL A 186 -5.59 2.88 -5.86
C VAL A 186 -4.34 3.21 -6.66
N VAL A 187 -3.15 2.92 -6.11
CA VAL A 187 -1.88 2.98 -6.83
C VAL A 187 -1.60 1.61 -7.42
N SER A 188 -1.18 1.57 -8.68
CA SER A 188 -0.77 0.39 -9.44
C SER A 188 0.72 0.51 -9.77
N PRO A 189 1.61 0.05 -8.88
CA PRO A 189 3.04 0.04 -9.17
C PRO A 189 3.38 -1.02 -10.22
N GLY A 190 4.43 -0.75 -10.98
CA GLY A 190 5.21 -1.76 -11.69
C GLY A 190 6.13 -2.54 -10.74
N PRO A 191 7.16 -3.19 -11.26
CA PRO A 191 8.21 -3.79 -10.43
C PRO A 191 8.95 -2.72 -9.63
N VAL A 192 9.05 -2.93 -8.30
CA VAL A 192 9.74 -2.03 -7.35
C VAL A 192 10.78 -2.83 -6.57
N LYS A 193 11.94 -2.27 -6.32
CA LYS A 193 13.00 -2.89 -5.51
C LYS A 193 12.62 -2.90 -4.03
N THR A 194 11.91 -3.95 -3.62
CA THR A 194 11.41 -4.14 -2.26
C THR A 194 11.77 -5.51 -1.71
N ASP A 195 11.50 -5.72 -0.43
CA ASP A 195 11.67 -7.02 0.25
C ASP A 195 10.75 -8.12 -0.28
N LEU A 196 9.73 -7.79 -1.05
CA LEU A 196 8.84 -8.76 -1.71
C LEU A 196 9.63 -9.82 -2.51
N TRP A 197 10.79 -9.44 -3.02
CA TRP A 197 11.66 -10.28 -3.85
C TRP A 197 12.76 -11.02 -3.08
N ASN A 198 12.83 -10.87 -1.74
CA ASN A 198 13.90 -11.47 -0.93
C ASN A 198 13.85 -13.00 -0.88
N GLY A 199 12.73 -13.63 -1.25
CA GLY A 199 12.65 -15.09 -1.41
C GLY A 199 13.44 -15.65 -2.61
N MET A 200 13.90 -14.79 -3.53
CA MET A 200 14.78 -15.14 -4.64
C MET A 200 16.24 -15.04 -4.21
N GLY A 201 17.11 -15.97 -4.65
CA GLY A 201 18.55 -15.83 -4.45
C GLY A 201 19.07 -14.51 -5.04
N GLU A 202 20.09 -13.88 -4.40
CA GLU A 202 20.55 -12.52 -4.74
C GLU A 202 20.92 -12.38 -6.23
N GLY A 203 21.69 -13.32 -6.79
CA GLY A 203 22.04 -13.29 -8.22
C GLY A 203 20.86 -13.45 -9.18
N VAL A 204 19.77 -14.13 -8.76
CA VAL A 204 18.54 -14.26 -9.54
C VAL A 204 17.78 -12.93 -9.54
N LYS A 205 17.69 -12.28 -8.39
CA LYS A 205 17.05 -10.99 -8.19
C LYS A 205 17.72 -9.88 -9.01
N GLU A 206 19.07 -9.81 -8.97
CA GLU A 206 19.84 -8.84 -9.76
C GLU A 206 19.61 -9.02 -11.27
N LYS A 207 19.67 -10.28 -11.75
CA LYS A 207 19.42 -10.60 -13.16
C LYS A 207 17.99 -10.19 -13.57
N MET A 208 17.00 -10.54 -12.74
CA MET A 208 15.60 -10.16 -12.99
C MET A 208 15.44 -8.63 -13.08
N PHE A 209 16.00 -7.87 -12.15
CA PHE A 209 15.90 -6.40 -12.20
C PHE A 209 16.61 -5.80 -13.42
N LYS A 210 17.73 -6.37 -13.86
CA LYS A 210 18.44 -5.95 -15.07
C LYS A 210 17.58 -6.21 -16.32
N GLU A 211 16.93 -7.36 -16.40
CA GLU A 211 16.02 -7.71 -17.51
C GLU A 211 14.80 -6.78 -17.52
N ILE A 212 14.18 -6.53 -16.36
CA ILE A 212 13.06 -5.61 -16.24
C ILE A 212 13.47 -4.20 -16.66
N ALA A 213 14.58 -3.68 -16.17
CA ALA A 213 15.09 -2.36 -16.57
C ALA A 213 15.35 -2.27 -18.08
N GLY A 214 15.83 -3.34 -18.69
CA GLY A 214 15.98 -3.42 -20.15
C GLY A 214 14.68 -3.30 -20.94
N ASN A 215 13.58 -3.79 -20.36
CA ASN A 215 12.28 -3.91 -21.03
C ASN A 215 11.34 -2.74 -20.78
N VAL A 216 11.42 -2.03 -19.63
CA VAL A 216 10.55 -0.88 -19.34
C VAL A 216 11.04 0.40 -20.05
N LEU A 217 10.13 1.37 -20.26
CA LEU A 217 10.46 2.59 -21.02
C LEU A 217 11.46 3.50 -20.31
N THR A 218 11.37 3.64 -18.98
CA THR A 218 12.29 4.48 -18.19
C THR A 218 13.68 3.86 -18.02
N LYS A 219 13.89 2.60 -18.48
CA LYS A 219 15.11 1.82 -18.28
C LYS A 219 15.56 1.71 -16.82
N HIS A 220 14.62 1.80 -15.92
CA HIS A 220 14.82 1.84 -14.47
C HIS A 220 13.77 0.99 -13.76
N VAL A 221 14.18 0.21 -12.75
CA VAL A 221 13.27 -0.44 -11.80
C VAL A 221 13.11 0.48 -10.62
N ALA A 222 11.90 0.91 -10.37
CA ALA A 222 11.60 1.92 -9.37
C ALA A 222 12.08 1.53 -7.96
N LEU A 223 12.44 2.56 -7.19
CA LEU A 223 12.70 2.48 -5.76
C LEU A 223 11.41 2.79 -4.97
N PRO A 224 11.28 2.31 -3.73
CA PRO A 224 10.12 2.59 -2.88
C PRO A 224 9.77 4.06 -2.75
N GLU A 225 10.77 4.93 -2.58
CA GLU A 225 10.62 6.38 -2.45
C GLU A 225 10.06 7.05 -3.70
N GLU A 226 10.38 6.53 -4.90
CA GLU A 226 9.85 7.07 -6.15
C GLU A 226 8.35 6.76 -6.29
N VAL A 227 7.93 5.57 -5.88
CA VAL A 227 6.51 5.17 -5.90
C VAL A 227 5.71 5.87 -4.81
N ALA A 228 6.33 6.18 -3.67
CA ALA A 228 5.72 6.90 -2.55
C ALA A 228 5.14 8.26 -2.97
N GLU A 229 5.73 8.94 -3.95
CA GLU A 229 5.23 10.21 -4.50
C GLU A 229 3.78 10.10 -5.02
N SER A 230 3.41 8.96 -5.59
CA SER A 230 2.03 8.74 -6.05
C SER A 230 1.03 8.75 -4.89
N TYR A 231 1.40 8.20 -3.75
CA TYR A 231 0.56 8.21 -2.55
C TYR A 231 0.46 9.61 -1.94
N LEU A 232 1.57 10.36 -1.90
CA LEU A 232 1.58 11.73 -1.44
C LEU A 232 0.67 12.62 -2.29
N TRP A 233 0.75 12.47 -3.61
CA TRP A 233 -0.13 13.19 -4.52
C TRP A 233 -1.60 12.89 -4.21
N LEU A 234 -1.98 11.61 -4.10
CA LEU A 234 -3.36 11.20 -3.81
C LEU A 234 -3.86 11.68 -2.45
N MET A 235 -3.00 11.76 -1.45
CA MET A 235 -3.36 12.37 -0.16
C MET A 235 -3.60 13.88 -0.28
N LYS A 236 -2.77 14.58 -1.07
CA LYS A 236 -2.80 16.05 -1.21
C LYS A 236 -3.87 16.57 -2.15
N ASP A 237 -4.24 15.81 -3.20
CA ASP A 237 -5.20 16.26 -4.21
C ASP A 237 -6.63 15.88 -3.82
N SER A 238 -7.35 16.86 -3.27
CA SER A 238 -8.73 16.68 -2.81
C SER A 238 -9.78 16.57 -3.94
N ASN A 239 -9.36 16.64 -5.20
CA ASN A 239 -10.24 16.55 -6.38
C ASN A 239 -10.22 15.14 -7.03
N VAL A 240 -9.35 14.23 -6.56
CA VAL A 240 -9.17 12.91 -7.17
C VAL A 240 -9.74 11.82 -6.28
N THR A 241 -10.72 11.08 -6.82
CA THR A 241 -11.31 9.89 -6.18
C THR A 241 -11.72 8.84 -7.22
N GLY A 242 -11.74 7.57 -6.85
CA GLY A 242 -12.12 6.45 -7.72
C GLY A 242 -11.12 6.15 -8.85
N THR A 243 -9.90 6.68 -8.77
CA THR A 243 -8.89 6.53 -9.84
C THR A 243 -7.87 5.44 -9.57
N VAL A 244 -7.28 4.94 -10.66
CA VAL A 244 -6.10 4.07 -10.68
C VAL A 244 -4.91 4.90 -11.14
N VAL A 245 -3.90 5.04 -10.27
CA VAL A 245 -2.66 5.75 -10.59
C VAL A 245 -1.56 4.75 -10.90
N ARG A 246 -1.04 4.78 -12.12
CA ARG A 246 0.03 3.91 -12.56
C ARG A 246 1.38 4.54 -12.30
N SER A 247 2.23 3.84 -11.55
CA SER A 247 3.64 4.16 -11.30
C SER A 247 4.47 2.94 -11.69
N ASP A 248 4.61 2.68 -13.00
CA ASP A 248 4.98 1.39 -13.56
C ASP A 248 6.15 1.43 -14.55
N SER A 249 6.87 2.55 -14.63
CA SER A 249 8.00 2.73 -15.56
C SER A 249 7.63 2.55 -17.04
N GLY A 250 6.33 2.68 -17.39
CA GLY A 250 5.81 2.43 -18.73
C GLY A 250 5.77 0.95 -19.11
N SER A 251 5.75 0.04 -18.14
CA SER A 251 5.77 -1.41 -18.36
C SER A 251 4.55 -1.95 -19.12
N LEU A 252 3.44 -1.22 -19.13
CA LEU A 252 2.22 -1.57 -19.85
C LEU A 252 2.28 -1.27 -21.35
N LEU A 253 3.26 -0.49 -21.78
CA LEU A 253 3.38 0.00 -23.17
C LEU A 253 4.41 -0.78 -24.00
N VAL A 254 5.06 -1.77 -23.41
CA VAL A 254 6.13 -2.57 -24.03
C VAL A 254 5.89 -4.06 -23.94
#